data_0df6532261e31520c971c98c864659ac
#
_entry.id   0df6532261e31520c971c98c864659ac
#
_cell.length_a   1.000
_cell.length_b   1.000
_cell.length_c   1.000
_cell.angle_alpha   90.00
_cell.angle_beta   90.00
_cell.angle_gamma   90.00
#
_symmetry.space_group_name_H-M   'P 1'
#
loop_
_entity.id
_entity.type
_entity.pdbx_description
1 polymer ?
#
loop_
_entity_poly.entity_id
_entity_poly.type
_entity_poly.pdbx_seq_one_letter_code
_entity_poly.pdbx_strand_id
1 'polypeptide(L)'
;MLFRSLRFVTHRLIDDGRCVSGSDLAFEIATIRLVDTHEHLQPAAAWREGGPDILQDLFGHYAWHDLISAGLAPDALERLLNPAAGTVSSRFTEIREIWERTQFAGYGEAIRLSAHHTYGLDELTANGLEQAQHTLTGLQSDAERLRLMREVALLDHIQIDDMRWNREPEPLAQEFFTYDLSMWSFCRGEIESEKIAAETGIEVTGLDSLRDALAAIFARNAAHSIAVKSQHAYDRSLAWEERTDTDAAIALTRVLQDGGDTTDRAVLGDWCWARSVEHAIEYGLPYKVHTGMFARNGRMTIDWVRPGLMTKLLARYPEARFILMHIGYPYGEELVSIAKHYANVWVDLCWAWSIDPYSSSDFVRRFIHAAPVNKIGRAHV
;
A
#
# COMPACT_ATOMS: atom_id res chain seq x y z
N MET A 1 -9.27 -4.86 -3.78
CA MET A 1 -10.49 -4.08 -4.08
C MET A 1 -10.88 -3.08 -2.99
N LEU A 2 -9.92 -2.49 -2.31
CA LEU A 2 -10.12 -1.47 -1.24
C LEU A 2 -10.24 -0.02 -1.76
N PHE A 3 -10.33 0.17 -3.08
CA PHE A 3 -10.23 1.46 -3.78
C PHE A 3 -11.34 2.47 -3.55
N ARG A 4 -12.39 2.10 -2.85
CA ARG A 4 -13.66 2.81 -2.94
C ARG A 4 -13.97 3.74 -1.79
N SER A 5 -13.16 3.73 -0.72
CA SER A 5 -13.48 4.46 0.49
C SER A 5 -13.59 5.98 0.33
N LEU A 6 -12.75 6.59 -0.51
CA LEU A 6 -12.76 8.04 -0.69
C LEU A 6 -14.04 8.60 -1.35
N ARG A 7 -14.57 7.89 -2.34
CA ARG A 7 -15.79 8.34 -3.04
C ARG A 7 -17.07 8.11 -2.26
N PHE A 8 -17.09 7.06 -1.48
CA PHE A 8 -18.27 6.65 -0.79
C PHE A 8 -18.56 7.49 0.44
N VAL A 9 -17.52 8.01 1.09
CA VAL A 9 -17.70 9.03 2.13
C VAL A 9 -18.35 10.29 1.57
N THR A 10 -17.97 10.72 0.36
CA THR A 10 -18.61 11.87 -0.31
C THR A 10 -20.03 11.58 -0.78
N HIS A 11 -20.33 10.37 -1.26
CA HIS A 11 -21.68 9.99 -1.65
C HIS A 11 -22.64 9.89 -0.46
N ARG A 12 -22.17 9.37 0.68
CA ARG A 12 -23.00 9.35 1.90
C ARG A 12 -23.31 10.74 2.46
N LEU A 13 -22.39 11.69 2.33
CA LEU A 13 -22.63 13.09 2.68
C LEU A 13 -23.67 13.75 1.76
N ILE A 14 -23.90 13.19 0.57
CA ILE A 14 -24.88 13.69 -0.41
C ILE A 14 -26.22 12.95 -0.25
N ASP A 15 -26.20 11.65 0.13
CA ASP A 15 -27.41 10.80 0.17
C ASP A 15 -28.18 10.84 1.49
N ASP A 16 -27.60 11.32 2.59
CA ASP A 16 -28.26 11.40 3.91
C ASP A 16 -29.35 12.48 4.02
N GLY A 17 -29.92 12.92 2.89
CA GLY A 17 -31.11 13.81 2.87
C GLY A 17 -30.92 15.16 3.56
N ARG A 18 -29.75 15.46 4.06
CA ARG A 18 -29.37 16.80 4.46
C ARG A 18 -29.05 17.55 3.18
N CYS A 19 -29.99 18.36 2.72
CA CYS A 19 -29.71 19.43 1.79
C CYS A 19 -28.44 20.16 2.25
N VAL A 20 -27.28 19.70 1.81
CA VAL A 20 -26.16 20.58 1.62
C VAL A 20 -26.64 21.43 0.46
N SER A 21 -27.23 22.56 0.79
CA SER A 21 -27.76 23.53 -0.16
C SER A 21 -26.66 23.73 -1.20
N GLY A 22 -26.86 23.13 -2.36
CA GLY A 22 -26.16 23.23 -3.61
C GLY A 22 -24.77 23.84 -3.54
N SER A 23 -23.80 23.20 -2.91
CA SER A 23 -22.45 23.61 -3.22
C SER A 23 -22.02 22.79 -4.43
N ASP A 24 -21.82 23.46 -5.56
CA ASP A 24 -21.10 22.96 -6.72
C ASP A 24 -19.84 22.16 -6.30
N LEU A 25 -19.27 22.49 -5.14
CA LEU A 25 -18.09 21.84 -4.56
C LEU A 25 -18.29 20.36 -4.22
N ALA A 26 -19.41 19.96 -3.62
CA ALA A 26 -19.64 18.53 -3.30
C ALA A 26 -19.81 17.72 -4.59
N PHE A 27 -20.47 18.28 -5.59
CA PHE A 27 -20.61 17.68 -6.92
C PHE A 27 -19.24 17.60 -7.63
N GLU A 28 -18.48 18.70 -7.63
CA GLU A 28 -17.12 18.72 -8.20
C GLU A 28 -16.22 17.67 -7.55
N ILE A 29 -16.21 17.59 -6.21
CA ILE A 29 -15.43 16.57 -5.49
C ILE A 29 -15.86 15.14 -5.91
N ALA A 30 -17.17 14.89 -6.05
CA ALA A 30 -17.69 13.59 -6.44
C ALA A 30 -17.33 13.20 -7.88
N THR A 31 -17.01 14.15 -8.74
CA THR A 31 -16.67 13.94 -10.15
C THR A 31 -15.17 13.95 -10.46
N ILE A 32 -14.32 14.38 -9.52
CA ILE A 32 -12.87 14.40 -9.69
C ILE A 32 -12.35 12.95 -9.84
N ARG A 33 -11.56 12.71 -10.89
CA ARG A 33 -10.82 11.46 -11.01
C ARG A 33 -9.71 11.40 -9.97
N LEU A 34 -9.59 10.25 -9.32
CA LEU A 34 -8.59 10.01 -8.28
C LEU A 34 -7.38 9.30 -8.87
N VAL A 35 -6.20 9.70 -8.43
CA VAL A 35 -4.98 8.89 -8.60
C VAL A 35 -4.90 7.96 -7.41
N ASP A 36 -4.83 6.67 -7.69
CA ASP A 36 -4.51 5.69 -6.68
C ASP A 36 -3.00 5.55 -6.57
N THR A 37 -2.47 6.12 -5.51
CA THR A 37 -1.03 6.25 -5.33
C THR A 37 -0.34 5.02 -4.78
N HIS A 38 -1.11 3.98 -4.39
CA HIS A 38 -0.52 2.73 -3.89
C HIS A 38 -1.52 1.59 -3.83
N GLU A 39 -1.22 0.54 -4.55
CA GLU A 39 -1.96 -0.72 -4.51
C GLU A 39 -1.09 -1.96 -4.65
N HIS A 40 -1.65 -3.07 -4.15
CA HIS A 40 -1.11 -4.41 -4.33
C HIS A 40 -2.05 -5.24 -5.22
N LEU A 41 -2.12 -4.89 -6.49
CA LEU A 41 -2.97 -5.60 -7.45
C LEU A 41 -2.30 -6.85 -7.98
N GLN A 42 -3.08 -7.93 -8.05
CA GLN A 42 -2.66 -9.11 -8.80
C GLN A 42 -2.67 -8.84 -10.31
N PRO A 43 -1.75 -9.46 -11.06
CA PRO A 43 -1.80 -9.46 -12.52
C PRO A 43 -3.16 -9.94 -13.04
N ALA A 44 -3.59 -9.42 -14.20
CA ALA A 44 -4.88 -9.78 -14.79
C ALA A 44 -5.03 -11.30 -15.02
N ALA A 45 -3.94 -11.99 -15.39
CA ALA A 45 -3.94 -13.44 -15.52
C ALA A 45 -4.29 -14.16 -14.21
N ALA A 46 -3.63 -13.78 -13.11
CA ALA A 46 -3.90 -14.38 -11.79
C ALA A 46 -5.32 -14.07 -11.30
N TRP A 47 -5.84 -12.88 -11.60
CA TRP A 47 -7.23 -12.52 -11.32
C TRP A 47 -8.24 -13.42 -12.06
N ARG A 48 -7.96 -13.76 -13.33
CA ARG A 48 -8.81 -14.64 -14.12
C ARG A 48 -8.75 -16.10 -13.68
N GLU A 49 -7.55 -16.57 -13.31
CA GLU A 49 -7.29 -17.97 -12.96
C GLU A 49 -7.74 -18.31 -11.53
N GLY A 50 -7.80 -17.34 -10.65
CA GLY A 50 -7.99 -17.53 -9.21
C GLY A 50 -9.35 -18.08 -8.77
N GLY A 51 -10.29 -18.25 -9.69
CA GLY A 51 -11.66 -18.69 -9.39
C GLY A 51 -12.42 -17.69 -8.51
N PRO A 52 -13.56 -17.18 -8.96
CA PRO A 52 -14.24 -16.11 -8.24
C PRO A 52 -14.87 -16.62 -6.96
N ASP A 53 -14.54 -16.00 -5.84
CA ASP A 53 -15.21 -16.20 -4.57
C ASP A 53 -15.49 -14.85 -3.89
N ILE A 54 -16.76 -14.54 -3.67
CA ILE A 54 -17.18 -13.25 -3.14
C ILE A 54 -16.68 -13.00 -1.72
N LEU A 55 -16.47 -14.04 -0.90
CA LEU A 55 -15.93 -13.90 0.44
C LEU A 55 -14.42 -13.60 0.39
N GLN A 56 -13.70 -14.22 -0.54
CA GLN A 56 -12.29 -13.86 -0.79
C GLN A 56 -12.17 -12.42 -1.30
N ASP A 57 -13.06 -11.99 -2.20
CA ASP A 57 -13.04 -10.62 -2.74
C ASP A 57 -13.35 -9.57 -1.66
N LEU A 58 -14.30 -9.82 -0.79
CA LEU A 58 -14.69 -8.88 0.25
C LEU A 58 -13.81 -8.93 1.50
N PHE A 59 -13.36 -10.12 1.92
CA PHE A 59 -12.67 -10.34 3.20
C PHE A 59 -11.20 -10.77 3.07
N GLY A 60 -10.75 -11.17 1.88
CA GLY A 60 -9.45 -11.77 1.63
C GLY A 60 -8.24 -10.84 1.68
N HIS A 61 -8.47 -9.53 1.84
CA HIS A 61 -7.41 -8.53 1.95
C HIS A 61 -7.18 -8.13 3.41
N TYR A 62 -6.98 -6.86 3.70
CA TYR A 62 -6.70 -6.38 5.06
C TYR A 62 -7.89 -6.48 6.02
N ALA A 63 -9.11 -6.64 5.51
CA ALA A 63 -10.34 -6.67 6.30
C ALA A 63 -10.39 -7.80 7.35
N TRP A 64 -9.74 -8.94 7.07
CA TRP A 64 -9.67 -10.05 8.03
C TRP A 64 -8.93 -9.71 9.33
N HIS A 65 -8.15 -8.63 9.35
CA HIS A 65 -7.45 -8.18 10.57
C HIS A 65 -8.44 -7.76 11.65
N ASP A 66 -9.51 -7.05 11.28
CA ASP A 66 -10.56 -6.66 12.22
C ASP A 66 -11.35 -7.88 12.70
N LEU A 67 -11.58 -8.86 11.83
CA LEU A 67 -12.26 -10.10 12.22
C LEU A 67 -11.44 -10.86 13.30
N ILE A 68 -10.13 -11.01 13.10
CA ILE A 68 -9.24 -11.64 14.11
C ILE A 68 -9.21 -10.81 15.39
N SER A 69 -9.11 -9.49 15.30
CA SER A 69 -9.12 -8.60 16.48
C SER A 69 -10.43 -8.66 17.25
N ALA A 70 -11.55 -8.93 16.57
CA ALA A 70 -12.86 -9.13 17.18
C ALA A 70 -13.08 -10.55 17.74
N GLY A 71 -12.09 -11.44 17.61
CA GLY A 71 -12.08 -12.78 18.20
C GLY A 71 -12.37 -13.93 17.23
N LEU A 72 -12.27 -13.71 15.90
CA LEU A 72 -12.37 -14.79 14.95
C LEU A 72 -11.16 -15.73 15.10
N ALA A 73 -11.43 -17.03 15.26
CA ALA A 73 -10.38 -18.04 15.31
C ALA A 73 -9.67 -18.17 13.94
N PRO A 74 -8.34 -18.42 13.92
CA PRO A 74 -7.58 -18.53 12.66
C PRO A 74 -8.14 -19.60 11.70
N ASP A 75 -8.59 -20.73 12.22
CA ASP A 75 -9.19 -21.80 11.43
C ASP A 75 -10.55 -21.44 10.84
N ALA A 76 -11.33 -20.59 11.52
CA ALA A 76 -12.59 -20.04 10.99
C ALA A 76 -12.31 -19.03 9.86
N LEU A 77 -11.24 -18.24 9.98
CA LEU A 77 -10.79 -17.37 8.89
C LEU A 77 -10.35 -18.19 7.67
N GLU A 78 -9.60 -19.27 7.87
CA GLU A 78 -9.19 -20.16 6.79
C GLU A 78 -10.43 -20.75 6.07
N ARG A 79 -11.42 -21.21 6.82
CA ARG A 79 -12.68 -21.71 6.22
C ARG A 79 -13.45 -20.61 5.49
N LEU A 80 -13.51 -19.40 6.05
CA LEU A 80 -14.18 -18.26 5.39
C LEU A 80 -13.60 -18.02 3.99
N LEU A 81 -12.28 -18.04 3.86
CA LEU A 81 -11.59 -17.71 2.63
C LEU A 81 -11.34 -18.93 1.70
N ASN A 82 -11.71 -20.14 2.12
CA ASN A 82 -11.54 -21.34 1.31
C ASN A 82 -12.85 -21.77 0.63
N PRO A 83 -13.00 -21.58 -0.69
CA PRO A 83 -14.22 -21.99 -1.42
C PRO A 83 -14.58 -23.48 -1.25
N ALA A 84 -13.58 -24.36 -0.99
CA ALA A 84 -13.81 -25.78 -0.77
C ALA A 84 -14.41 -26.11 0.61
N ALA A 85 -14.42 -25.16 1.55
CA ALA A 85 -14.93 -25.38 2.91
C ALA A 85 -16.45 -25.36 3.02
N GLY A 86 -17.17 -24.95 1.97
CA GLY A 86 -18.63 -24.92 1.96
C GLY A 86 -19.20 -23.86 1.02
N THR A 87 -20.53 -23.69 1.06
CA THR A 87 -21.19 -22.64 0.29
C THR A 87 -20.85 -21.26 0.85
N VAL A 88 -21.00 -20.21 0.05
CA VAL A 88 -20.82 -18.81 0.50
C VAL A 88 -21.69 -18.54 1.73
N SER A 89 -22.97 -18.96 1.66
CA SER A 89 -23.93 -18.79 2.75
C SER A 89 -23.47 -19.47 4.05
N SER A 90 -23.00 -20.74 4.00
CA SER A 90 -22.56 -21.46 5.20
C SER A 90 -21.31 -20.84 5.82
N ARG A 91 -20.33 -20.49 5.02
CA ARG A 91 -19.06 -19.86 5.47
C ARG A 91 -19.30 -18.48 6.09
N PHE A 92 -20.16 -17.65 5.49
CA PHE A 92 -20.51 -16.35 6.07
C PHE A 92 -21.32 -16.48 7.36
N THR A 93 -22.23 -17.47 7.43
CA THR A 93 -23.04 -17.70 8.65
C THR A 93 -22.15 -18.00 9.86
N GLU A 94 -21.03 -18.70 9.67
CA GLU A 94 -20.08 -19.02 10.73
C GLU A 94 -19.45 -17.75 11.36
N ILE A 95 -19.25 -16.71 10.56
CA ILE A 95 -18.59 -15.48 11.02
C ILE A 95 -19.55 -14.32 11.30
N ARG A 96 -20.86 -14.53 11.15
CA ARG A 96 -21.85 -13.45 11.18
C ARG A 96 -21.76 -12.58 12.43
N GLU A 97 -21.66 -13.19 13.62
CA GLU A 97 -21.56 -12.43 14.87
C GLU A 97 -20.28 -11.59 14.97
N ILE A 98 -19.20 -12.06 14.38
CA ILE A 98 -17.94 -11.31 14.30
C ILE A 98 -18.09 -10.16 13.30
N TRP A 99 -18.72 -10.41 12.15
CA TRP A 99 -19.02 -9.35 11.18
C TRP A 99 -19.87 -8.24 11.79
N GLU A 100 -20.92 -8.58 12.55
CA GLU A 100 -21.77 -7.61 13.24
C GLU A 100 -20.99 -6.67 14.17
N ARG A 101 -19.86 -7.11 14.74
CA ARG A 101 -18.98 -6.31 15.58
C ARG A 101 -18.02 -5.44 14.80
N THR A 102 -17.66 -5.80 13.57
CA THR A 102 -16.60 -5.14 12.79
C THR A 102 -17.14 -4.30 11.63
N GLN A 103 -18.39 -4.47 11.23
CA GLN A 103 -18.95 -3.85 10.03
C GLN A 103 -18.92 -2.30 10.01
N PHE A 104 -18.74 -1.65 11.16
CA PHE A 104 -18.65 -0.19 11.28
C PHE A 104 -17.24 0.32 11.51
N ALA A 105 -16.23 -0.55 11.59
CA ALA A 105 -14.82 -0.18 11.52
C ALA A 105 -14.47 0.24 10.09
N GLY A 106 -13.33 0.87 9.88
CA GLY A 106 -12.91 1.36 8.56
C GLY A 106 -12.94 0.29 7.47
N TYR A 107 -12.37 -0.88 7.73
CA TYR A 107 -12.44 -2.01 6.79
C TYR A 107 -13.88 -2.53 6.60
N GLY A 108 -14.66 -2.58 7.66
CA GLY A 108 -16.07 -2.98 7.58
C GLY A 108 -16.89 -2.04 6.70
N GLU A 109 -16.64 -0.74 6.79
CA GLU A 109 -17.26 0.24 5.91
C GLU A 109 -16.81 0.04 4.46
N ALA A 110 -15.52 -0.15 4.21
CA ALA A 110 -15.00 -0.43 2.88
C ALA A 110 -15.63 -1.68 2.25
N ILE A 111 -15.82 -2.76 3.03
CA ILE A 111 -16.54 -3.98 2.60
C ILE A 111 -17.98 -3.65 2.22
N ARG A 112 -18.74 -2.95 3.09
CA ARG A 112 -20.15 -2.62 2.82
C ARG A 112 -20.29 -1.79 1.54
N LEU A 113 -19.42 -0.81 1.36
CA LEU A 113 -19.41 0.04 0.18
C LEU A 113 -19.05 -0.76 -1.09
N SER A 114 -18.06 -1.66 -0.99
CA SER A 114 -17.70 -2.56 -2.09
C SER A 114 -18.87 -3.50 -2.42
N ALA A 115 -19.52 -4.05 -1.42
CA ALA A 115 -20.69 -4.92 -1.60
C ALA A 115 -21.86 -4.19 -2.28
N HIS A 116 -22.16 -2.97 -1.84
CA HIS A 116 -23.21 -2.15 -2.42
C HIS A 116 -22.94 -1.85 -3.91
N HIS A 117 -21.77 -1.28 -4.21
CA HIS A 117 -21.50 -0.77 -5.56
C HIS A 117 -21.05 -1.82 -6.56
N THR A 118 -20.52 -2.95 -6.10
CA THR A 118 -20.07 -4.03 -6.99
C THR A 118 -21.11 -5.10 -7.16
N TYR A 119 -21.81 -5.43 -6.07
CA TYR A 119 -22.72 -6.57 -6.00
C TYR A 119 -24.16 -6.19 -5.78
N GLY A 120 -24.49 -4.90 -5.60
CA GLY A 120 -25.85 -4.42 -5.36
C GLY A 120 -26.41 -4.83 -3.99
N LEU A 121 -25.53 -5.09 -3.01
CA LEU A 121 -25.92 -5.53 -1.67
C LEU A 121 -25.90 -4.35 -0.69
N ASP A 122 -27.07 -3.94 -0.20
CA ASP A 122 -27.19 -2.91 0.86
C ASP A 122 -26.78 -3.47 2.22
N GLU A 123 -26.99 -4.76 2.44
CA GLU A 123 -26.58 -5.49 3.64
C GLU A 123 -25.90 -6.81 3.28
N LEU A 124 -24.89 -7.19 4.05
CA LEU A 124 -24.26 -8.50 3.91
C LEU A 124 -25.07 -9.54 4.67
N THR A 125 -25.86 -10.30 3.94
CA THR A 125 -26.58 -11.47 4.45
C THR A 125 -26.08 -12.73 3.77
N ALA A 126 -26.19 -13.88 4.45
CA ALA A 126 -25.75 -15.16 3.92
C ALA A 126 -26.41 -15.49 2.56
N ASN A 127 -27.70 -15.24 2.44
CA ASN A 127 -28.46 -15.46 1.20
C ASN A 127 -28.11 -14.44 0.11
N GLY A 128 -27.96 -13.16 0.47
CA GLY A 128 -27.57 -12.11 -0.48
C GLY A 128 -26.19 -12.36 -1.09
N LEU A 129 -25.21 -12.73 -0.26
CA LEU A 129 -23.87 -13.08 -0.72
C LEU A 129 -23.85 -14.33 -1.63
N GLU A 130 -24.61 -15.37 -1.27
CA GLU A 130 -24.75 -16.58 -2.10
C GLU A 130 -25.33 -16.24 -3.50
N GLN A 131 -26.35 -15.39 -3.56
CA GLN A 131 -26.94 -14.95 -4.82
C GLN A 131 -25.98 -14.06 -5.62
N ALA A 132 -25.26 -13.16 -4.96
CA ALA A 132 -24.33 -12.24 -5.60
C ALA A 132 -23.06 -12.92 -6.11
N GLN A 133 -22.77 -14.16 -5.69
CA GLN A 133 -21.62 -14.94 -6.19
C GLN A 133 -21.58 -15.03 -7.72
N HIS A 134 -22.75 -15.12 -8.37
CA HIS A 134 -22.84 -15.17 -9.83
C HIS A 134 -22.38 -13.88 -10.53
N THR A 135 -22.56 -12.74 -9.87
CA THR A 135 -22.12 -11.43 -10.41
C THR A 135 -20.60 -11.38 -10.52
N LEU A 136 -19.87 -11.95 -9.57
CA LEU A 136 -18.42 -11.96 -9.56
C LEU A 136 -17.83 -12.68 -10.79
N THR A 137 -18.46 -13.73 -11.28
CA THR A 137 -18.03 -14.43 -12.49
C THR A 137 -18.01 -13.50 -13.73
N GLY A 138 -19.01 -12.63 -13.83
CA GLY A 138 -19.07 -11.62 -14.91
C GLY A 138 -18.00 -10.55 -14.79
N LEU A 139 -17.50 -10.26 -13.58
CA LEU A 139 -16.50 -9.24 -13.33
C LEU A 139 -15.05 -9.69 -13.60
N GLN A 140 -14.83 -10.96 -13.95
CA GLN A 140 -13.49 -11.51 -14.16
C GLN A 140 -12.85 -11.12 -15.51
N SER A 141 -13.59 -10.54 -16.44
CA SER A 141 -13.00 -10.09 -17.69
C SER A 141 -12.13 -8.84 -17.51
N ASP A 142 -11.09 -8.70 -18.33
CA ASP A 142 -10.22 -7.53 -18.33
C ASP A 142 -11.00 -6.23 -18.57
N ALA A 143 -12.00 -6.26 -19.45
CA ALA A 143 -12.85 -5.12 -19.74
C ALA A 143 -13.65 -4.68 -18.52
N GLU A 144 -14.29 -5.61 -17.81
CA GLU A 144 -15.04 -5.31 -16.59
C GLU A 144 -14.14 -4.85 -15.45
N ARG A 145 -12.95 -5.44 -15.31
CA ARG A 145 -11.95 -4.97 -14.34
C ARG A 145 -11.59 -3.51 -14.59
N LEU A 146 -11.26 -3.14 -15.81
CA LEU A 146 -10.96 -1.75 -16.19
C LEU A 146 -12.17 -0.84 -16.01
N ARG A 147 -13.37 -1.28 -16.39
CA ARG A 147 -14.60 -0.51 -16.19
C ARG A 147 -14.85 -0.20 -14.71
N LEU A 148 -14.71 -1.19 -13.83
CA LEU A 148 -14.86 -1.01 -12.39
C LEU A 148 -13.88 0.05 -11.85
N MET A 149 -12.63 0.02 -12.29
CA MET A 149 -11.61 0.95 -11.83
C MET A 149 -11.78 2.34 -12.43
N ARG A 150 -11.96 2.44 -13.77
CA ARG A 150 -12.01 3.71 -14.48
C ARG A 150 -13.34 4.43 -14.37
N GLU A 151 -14.46 3.72 -14.42
CA GLU A 151 -15.78 4.32 -14.52
C GLU A 151 -16.54 4.28 -13.20
N VAL A 152 -16.46 3.19 -12.44
CA VAL A 152 -17.18 3.06 -11.18
C VAL A 152 -16.36 3.68 -10.03
N ALA A 153 -15.07 3.37 -9.92
CA ALA A 153 -14.19 3.97 -8.93
C ALA A 153 -13.62 5.33 -9.39
N LEU A 154 -13.81 5.71 -10.66
CA LEU A 154 -13.31 6.93 -11.30
C LEU A 154 -11.81 7.17 -11.07
N LEU A 155 -11.03 6.12 -11.21
CA LEU A 155 -9.58 6.25 -11.13
C LEU A 155 -9.03 6.79 -12.45
N ASP A 156 -8.06 7.68 -12.36
CA ASP A 156 -7.26 8.17 -13.48
C ASP A 156 -6.19 7.13 -13.83
N HIS A 157 -5.40 6.75 -12.87
CA HIS A 157 -4.43 5.66 -12.94
C HIS A 157 -4.15 5.08 -11.55
N ILE A 158 -3.44 3.95 -11.53
CA ILE A 158 -3.11 3.20 -10.34
C ILE A 158 -1.59 3.00 -10.29
N GLN A 159 -1.00 3.24 -9.13
CA GLN A 159 0.42 3.00 -8.85
C GLN A 159 0.56 1.72 -8.03
N ILE A 160 1.14 0.69 -8.63
CA ILE A 160 1.21 -0.66 -8.07
C ILE A 160 2.58 -0.91 -7.45
N ASP A 161 2.61 -1.30 -6.18
CA ASP A 161 3.74 -1.94 -5.54
C ASP A 161 3.49 -3.45 -5.47
N ASP A 162 4.18 -4.22 -6.28
CA ASP A 162 4.14 -5.68 -6.25
C ASP A 162 5.31 -6.30 -5.49
N MET A 163 6.04 -5.46 -4.74
CA MET A 163 7.19 -5.84 -3.91
C MET A 163 8.39 -6.35 -4.71
N ARG A 164 8.48 -6.00 -5.99
CA ARG A 164 9.54 -6.44 -6.91
C ARG A 164 10.28 -5.25 -7.49
N TRP A 165 11.53 -5.49 -7.89
CA TRP A 165 12.30 -4.53 -8.69
C TRP A 165 12.33 -4.88 -10.19
N ASN A 166 11.88 -6.07 -10.56
CA ASN A 166 12.00 -6.64 -11.91
C ASN A 166 10.64 -7.00 -12.50
N ARG A 167 9.83 -6.02 -12.81
CA ARG A 167 8.53 -6.28 -13.41
C ARG A 167 8.44 -5.77 -14.84
N GLU A 168 7.92 -6.61 -15.72
CA GLU A 168 7.45 -6.17 -17.02
C GLU A 168 6.07 -5.51 -16.83
N PRO A 169 5.84 -4.33 -17.44
CA PRO A 169 4.54 -3.67 -17.41
C PRO A 169 3.45 -4.59 -17.94
N GLU A 170 2.28 -4.57 -17.30
CA GLU A 170 1.10 -5.28 -17.79
C GLU A 170 0.79 -4.77 -19.21
N PRO A 171 0.61 -5.66 -20.23
CA PRO A 171 0.33 -5.23 -21.59
C PRO A 171 -0.99 -4.47 -21.73
N LEU A 172 -1.94 -4.77 -20.84
CA LEU A 172 -3.26 -4.14 -20.82
C LEU A 172 -3.20 -2.78 -20.13
N ALA A 173 -3.55 -1.73 -20.88
CA ALA A 173 -3.70 -0.36 -20.35
C ALA A 173 -2.46 0.13 -19.56
N GLN A 174 -1.29 0.08 -20.18
CA GLN A 174 0.00 0.47 -19.58
C GLN A 174 0.00 1.88 -19.00
N GLU A 175 -0.73 2.81 -19.59
CA GLU A 175 -0.88 4.17 -19.09
C GLU A 175 -1.73 4.26 -17.80
N PHE A 176 -2.53 3.21 -17.51
CA PHE A 176 -3.38 3.15 -16.35
C PHE A 176 -2.73 2.40 -15.20
N PHE A 177 -1.98 1.36 -15.48
CA PHE A 177 -1.23 0.58 -14.50
C PHE A 177 0.24 0.99 -14.51
N THR A 178 0.65 1.75 -13.52
CA THR A 178 2.03 2.17 -13.32
C THR A 178 2.63 1.42 -12.12
N TYR A 179 3.96 1.29 -12.07
CA TYR A 179 4.61 0.41 -11.10
C TYR A 179 5.67 1.13 -10.27
N ASP A 180 5.76 0.76 -9.01
CA ASP A 180 6.84 1.16 -8.13
C ASP A 180 8.05 0.22 -8.30
N LEU A 181 9.26 0.78 -8.20
CA LEU A 181 10.51 0.01 -8.07
C LEU A 181 10.73 -0.30 -6.58
N SER A 182 10.48 -1.53 -6.17
CA SER A 182 10.55 -1.89 -4.76
C SER A 182 11.99 -2.14 -4.29
N MET A 183 12.42 -1.41 -3.28
CA MET A 183 13.70 -1.60 -2.58
C MET A 183 13.52 -2.28 -1.22
N TRP A 184 12.41 -2.98 -1.00
CA TRP A 184 12.08 -3.54 0.30
C TRP A 184 13.14 -4.48 0.85
N SER A 185 13.55 -5.51 0.08
CA SER A 185 14.58 -6.47 0.53
C SER A 185 15.90 -5.79 0.88
N PHE A 186 16.37 -4.88 0.02
CA PHE A 186 17.59 -4.11 0.27
C PHE A 186 17.49 -3.26 1.54
N CYS A 187 16.40 -2.52 1.71
CA CYS A 187 16.21 -1.65 2.88
C CYS A 187 16.06 -2.42 4.21
N ARG A 188 15.66 -3.68 4.18
CA ARG A 188 15.66 -4.54 5.39
C ARG A 188 16.97 -5.32 5.59
N GLY A 189 17.97 -5.11 4.70
CA GLY A 189 19.29 -5.75 4.78
C GLY A 189 19.30 -7.21 4.31
N GLU A 190 18.38 -7.58 3.42
CA GLU A 190 18.37 -8.87 2.74
C GLU A 190 18.89 -8.73 1.33
N ILE A 191 19.84 -9.58 0.96
CA ILE A 191 20.42 -9.63 -0.37
C ILE A 191 20.00 -10.94 -1.06
N GLU A 192 19.06 -10.83 -1.98
CA GLU A 192 18.54 -11.94 -2.77
C GLU A 192 19.48 -12.25 -3.95
N SER A 193 20.69 -12.75 -3.62
CA SER A 193 21.82 -12.87 -4.58
C SER A 193 21.46 -13.61 -5.86
N GLU A 194 20.68 -14.69 -5.79
CA GLU A 194 20.26 -15.44 -6.97
C GLU A 194 19.35 -14.63 -7.88
N LYS A 195 18.39 -13.88 -7.30
CA LYS A 195 17.50 -12.99 -8.09
C LYS A 195 18.26 -11.84 -8.70
N ILE A 196 19.20 -11.26 -7.95
CA ILE A 196 20.05 -10.17 -8.45
C ILE A 196 20.90 -10.69 -9.63
N ALA A 197 21.52 -11.83 -9.49
CA ALA A 197 22.32 -12.42 -10.56
C ALA A 197 21.48 -12.77 -11.80
N ALA A 198 20.30 -13.33 -11.61
CA ALA A 198 19.36 -13.63 -12.70
C ALA A 198 18.90 -12.37 -13.45
N GLU A 199 18.64 -11.27 -12.72
CA GLU A 199 18.16 -10.01 -13.28
C GLU A 199 19.28 -9.20 -13.94
N THR A 200 20.43 -9.07 -13.26
CA THR A 200 21.49 -8.15 -13.65
C THR A 200 22.71 -8.81 -14.29
N GLY A 201 22.87 -10.11 -14.13
CA GLY A 201 24.10 -10.86 -14.48
C GLY A 201 25.24 -10.64 -13.48
N ILE A 202 24.99 -9.96 -12.34
CA ILE A 202 26.02 -9.63 -11.35
C ILE A 202 25.87 -10.52 -10.13
N GLU A 203 26.94 -11.27 -9.82
CA GLU A 203 27.05 -12.02 -8.56
C GLU A 203 27.52 -11.09 -7.44
N VAL A 204 26.70 -10.98 -6.38
CA VAL A 204 27.03 -10.17 -5.22
C VAL A 204 28.00 -10.93 -4.31
N THR A 205 29.28 -10.56 -4.37
CA THR A 205 30.35 -11.16 -3.57
C THR A 205 30.99 -10.18 -2.58
N GLY A 206 30.66 -8.91 -2.68
CA GLY A 206 31.17 -7.84 -1.83
C GLY A 206 30.48 -6.51 -2.12
N LEU A 207 30.91 -5.45 -1.43
CA LEU A 207 30.22 -4.17 -1.47
C LEU A 207 30.24 -3.52 -2.87
N ASP A 208 31.35 -3.66 -3.61
CA ASP A 208 31.45 -3.08 -4.96
C ASP A 208 30.46 -3.77 -5.92
N SER A 209 30.38 -5.10 -5.90
CA SER A 209 29.40 -5.83 -6.71
C SER A 209 27.95 -5.57 -6.28
N LEU A 210 27.70 -5.31 -4.99
CA LEU A 210 26.38 -4.87 -4.55
C LEU A 210 26.04 -3.45 -5.08
N ARG A 211 27.01 -2.56 -5.10
CA ARG A 211 26.85 -1.20 -5.67
C ARG A 211 26.52 -1.28 -7.17
N ASP A 212 27.29 -2.09 -7.91
CA ASP A 212 27.07 -2.32 -9.33
C ASP A 212 25.69 -2.96 -9.59
N ALA A 213 25.26 -3.89 -8.75
CA ALA A 213 23.96 -4.52 -8.85
C ALA A 213 22.81 -3.53 -8.65
N LEU A 214 22.90 -2.66 -7.63
CA LEU A 214 21.92 -1.59 -7.42
C LEU A 214 21.84 -0.65 -8.62
N ALA A 215 23.01 -0.20 -9.12
CA ALA A 215 23.06 0.66 -10.31
C ALA A 215 22.44 -0.03 -11.54
N ALA A 216 22.70 -1.31 -11.76
CA ALA A 216 22.12 -2.08 -12.86
C ALA A 216 20.60 -2.25 -12.74
N ILE A 217 20.07 -2.49 -11.52
CA ILE A 217 18.63 -2.57 -11.25
C ILE A 217 17.94 -1.24 -11.60
N PHE A 218 18.51 -0.12 -11.15
CA PHE A 218 17.95 1.20 -11.47
C PHE A 218 18.06 1.52 -12.96
N ALA A 219 19.20 1.30 -13.58
CA ALA A 219 19.38 1.55 -15.01
C ALA A 219 18.38 0.79 -15.88
N ARG A 220 18.00 -0.42 -15.46
CA ARG A 220 17.05 -1.27 -16.18
C ARG A 220 15.59 -0.88 -15.95
N ASN A 221 15.23 -0.55 -14.71
CA ASN A 221 13.83 -0.47 -14.31
C ASN A 221 13.32 0.96 -14.08
N ALA A 222 14.18 1.96 -13.87
CA ALA A 222 13.75 3.31 -13.52
C ALA A 222 12.86 3.97 -14.58
N ALA A 223 13.15 3.76 -15.88
CA ALA A 223 12.36 4.33 -16.98
C ALA A 223 10.92 3.82 -17.04
N HIS A 224 10.64 2.68 -16.41
CA HIS A 224 9.31 2.04 -16.36
C HIS A 224 8.66 2.15 -14.98
N SER A 225 9.29 2.88 -14.06
CA SER A 225 8.82 3.04 -12.69
C SER A 225 8.28 4.43 -12.45
N ILE A 226 7.19 4.52 -11.67
CA ILE A 226 6.61 5.81 -11.29
C ILE A 226 7.25 6.38 -10.01
N ALA A 227 7.76 5.50 -9.16
CA ALA A 227 8.44 5.83 -7.92
C ALA A 227 9.36 4.69 -7.47
N VAL A 228 10.25 4.98 -6.54
CA VAL A 228 10.93 3.96 -5.71
C VAL A 228 10.09 3.73 -4.46
N LYS A 229 9.98 2.49 -4.00
CA LYS A 229 9.18 2.13 -2.83
C LYS A 229 9.98 1.34 -1.80
N SER A 230 9.85 1.70 -0.53
CA SER A 230 10.29 0.86 0.58
C SER A 230 9.19 0.70 1.64
N GLN A 231 9.08 -0.52 2.15
CA GLN A 231 8.15 -0.90 3.21
C GLN A 231 8.81 -1.73 4.32
N HIS A 232 10.11 -1.50 4.55
CA HIS A 232 10.88 -2.24 5.55
C HIS A 232 10.42 -2.00 7.00
N ALA A 233 9.51 -1.03 7.24
CA ALA A 233 8.84 -0.85 8.54
C ALA A 233 8.10 -2.11 9.03
N TYR A 234 7.77 -3.04 8.12
CA TYR A 234 7.24 -4.36 8.46
C TYR A 234 8.23 -5.27 9.19
N ASP A 235 9.53 -5.04 9.02
CA ASP A 235 10.59 -5.96 9.47
C ASP A 235 11.58 -5.30 10.42
N ARG A 236 11.76 -3.97 10.34
CA ARG A 236 12.64 -3.20 11.21
C ARG A 236 12.17 -1.74 11.37
N SER A 237 12.74 -1.05 12.34
CA SER A 237 12.48 0.38 12.56
C SER A 237 12.82 1.25 11.34
N LEU A 238 12.04 2.33 11.14
CA LEU A 238 12.33 3.42 10.19
C LEU A 238 13.50 4.31 10.63
N ALA A 239 14.08 4.08 11.80
CA ALA A 239 15.29 4.78 12.21
C ALA A 239 16.43 4.48 11.24
N TRP A 240 16.98 5.56 10.69
CA TRP A 240 18.10 5.50 9.78
C TRP A 240 19.35 6.14 10.38
N GLU A 241 20.48 5.48 10.19
CA GLU A 241 21.80 6.00 10.54
C GLU A 241 22.71 5.97 9.30
N GLU A 242 23.52 7.01 9.15
CA GLU A 242 24.54 7.02 8.10
C GLU A 242 25.59 5.93 8.36
N ARG A 243 25.83 5.07 7.37
CA ARG A 243 26.77 3.94 7.47
C ARG A 243 27.94 4.14 6.54
N THR A 244 29.15 3.83 7.04
CA THR A 244 30.35 3.83 6.21
C THR A 244 30.38 2.60 5.29
N ASP A 245 31.10 2.68 4.19
CA ASP A 245 31.33 1.52 3.30
C ASP A 245 32.02 0.38 4.06
N THR A 246 32.89 0.68 5.02
CA THR A 246 33.55 -0.34 5.85
C THR A 246 32.55 -1.09 6.71
N ASP A 247 31.64 -0.39 7.39
CA ASP A 247 30.61 -1.04 8.22
C ASP A 247 29.66 -1.90 7.35
N ALA A 248 29.26 -1.36 6.20
CA ALA A 248 28.39 -2.05 5.25
C ALA A 248 29.08 -3.30 4.65
N ALA A 249 30.36 -3.25 4.34
CA ALA A 249 31.11 -4.39 3.81
C ALA A 249 31.21 -5.53 4.84
N ILE A 250 31.44 -5.20 6.11
CA ILE A 250 31.47 -6.18 7.20
C ILE A 250 30.09 -6.83 7.37
N ALA A 251 29.04 -6.01 7.41
CA ALA A 251 27.66 -6.48 7.54
C ALA A 251 27.25 -7.35 6.35
N LEU A 252 27.56 -6.92 5.11
CA LEU A 252 27.30 -7.70 3.90
C LEU A 252 27.98 -9.07 3.92
N THR A 253 29.23 -9.12 4.35
CA THR A 253 29.98 -10.39 4.44
C THR A 253 29.24 -11.38 5.34
N ARG A 254 28.76 -10.96 6.50
CA ARG A 254 27.99 -11.81 7.43
C ARG A 254 26.62 -12.18 6.85
N VAL A 255 25.92 -11.22 6.22
CA VAL A 255 24.63 -11.50 5.58
C VAL A 255 24.76 -12.54 4.46
N LEU A 256 25.83 -12.48 3.66
CA LEU A 256 26.07 -13.46 2.59
C LEU A 256 26.49 -14.83 3.12
N GLN A 257 27.15 -14.91 4.29
CA GLN A 257 27.63 -16.17 4.87
C GLN A 257 26.51 -16.97 5.56
N ASP A 258 25.72 -16.32 6.42
CA ASP A 258 24.75 -17.00 7.28
C ASP A 258 23.43 -16.23 7.49
N GLY A 259 23.21 -15.17 6.70
CA GLY A 259 22.04 -14.30 6.80
C GLY A 259 22.20 -13.14 7.76
N GLY A 260 23.32 -13.04 8.48
CA GLY A 260 23.61 -11.99 9.45
C GLY A 260 22.61 -11.88 10.62
N ASP A 261 22.98 -11.18 11.66
CA ASP A 261 22.07 -10.88 12.76
C ASP A 261 21.21 -9.61 12.47
N THR A 262 20.38 -9.23 13.43
CA THR A 262 19.52 -8.03 13.30
C THR A 262 20.33 -6.74 13.18
N THR A 263 21.52 -6.68 13.78
CA THR A 263 22.43 -5.52 13.70
C THR A 263 23.09 -5.44 12.33
N ASP A 264 23.59 -6.57 11.83
CA ASP A 264 24.19 -6.63 10.49
C ASP A 264 23.18 -6.23 9.41
N ARG A 265 21.95 -6.76 9.50
CA ARG A 265 20.86 -6.40 8.59
C ARG A 265 20.47 -4.93 8.70
N ALA A 266 20.45 -4.35 9.90
CA ALA A 266 20.14 -2.93 10.06
C ALA A 266 21.23 -2.05 9.44
N VAL A 267 22.52 -2.36 9.65
CA VAL A 267 23.65 -1.62 9.07
C VAL A 267 23.62 -1.70 7.56
N LEU A 268 23.47 -2.90 7.00
CA LEU A 268 23.39 -3.09 5.55
C LEU A 268 22.15 -2.44 4.95
N GLY A 269 21.02 -2.57 5.62
CA GLY A 269 19.75 -1.96 5.21
C GLY A 269 19.80 -0.43 5.18
N ASP A 270 20.41 0.20 6.17
CA ASP A 270 20.62 1.66 6.18
C ASP A 270 21.50 2.12 5.03
N TRP A 271 22.57 1.38 4.75
CA TRP A 271 23.48 1.67 3.64
C TRP A 271 22.76 1.51 2.29
N CYS A 272 22.03 0.41 2.09
CA CYS A 272 21.25 0.17 0.87
C CYS A 272 20.16 1.22 0.67
N TRP A 273 19.51 1.63 1.76
CA TRP A 273 18.46 2.66 1.70
C TRP A 273 19.03 3.98 1.21
N ALA A 274 20.19 4.41 1.76
CA ALA A 274 20.88 5.59 1.30
C ALA A 274 21.26 5.51 -0.19
N ARG A 275 21.83 4.39 -0.64
CA ARG A 275 22.19 4.19 -2.08
C ARG A 275 20.96 4.22 -2.98
N SER A 276 19.86 3.60 -2.55
CA SER A 276 18.61 3.63 -3.32
C SER A 276 17.98 5.03 -3.41
N VAL A 277 18.14 5.87 -2.37
CA VAL A 277 17.73 7.28 -2.41
C VAL A 277 18.60 8.07 -3.39
N GLU A 278 19.91 7.84 -3.41
CA GLU A 278 20.82 8.49 -4.37
C GLU A 278 20.47 8.14 -5.82
N HIS A 279 20.19 6.88 -6.10
CA HIS A 279 19.70 6.49 -7.43
C HIS A 279 18.30 7.08 -7.73
N ALA A 280 17.41 7.15 -6.76
CA ALA A 280 16.13 7.82 -6.99
C ALA A 280 16.30 9.29 -7.38
N ILE A 281 17.25 10.01 -6.78
CA ILE A 281 17.61 11.38 -7.16
C ILE A 281 18.16 11.40 -8.60
N GLU A 282 19.13 10.53 -8.91
CA GLU A 282 19.76 10.43 -10.23
C GLU A 282 18.75 10.22 -11.35
N TYR A 283 17.78 9.32 -11.14
CA TYR A 283 16.73 9.00 -12.12
C TYR A 283 15.51 9.90 -12.02
N GLY A 284 15.49 10.87 -11.11
CA GLY A 284 14.38 11.79 -10.94
C GLY A 284 13.10 11.14 -10.43
N LEU A 285 13.18 10.01 -9.71
CA LEU A 285 12.04 9.30 -9.15
C LEU A 285 11.73 9.79 -7.73
N PRO A 286 10.45 9.93 -7.34
CA PRO A 286 10.08 10.09 -5.95
C PRO A 286 10.31 8.80 -5.17
N TYR A 287 10.51 8.93 -3.86
CA TYR A 287 10.77 7.82 -2.95
C TYR A 287 9.60 7.65 -1.97
N LYS A 288 8.78 6.64 -2.16
CA LYS A 288 7.66 6.29 -1.28
C LYS A 288 8.17 5.46 -0.10
N VAL A 289 7.78 5.84 1.11
CA VAL A 289 8.11 5.08 2.32
C VAL A 289 6.83 4.75 3.08
N HIS A 290 6.64 3.47 3.33
CA HIS A 290 5.58 3.01 4.21
C HIS A 290 5.83 3.54 5.62
N THR A 291 4.88 4.28 6.17
CA THR A 291 4.91 4.80 7.55
C THR A 291 3.60 4.47 8.25
N GLY A 292 3.62 4.44 9.58
CA GLY A 292 2.42 4.14 10.33
C GLY A 292 2.02 2.66 10.33
N MET A 293 0.75 2.41 10.61
CA MET A 293 0.19 1.07 10.74
C MET A 293 0.51 0.17 9.54
N PHE A 294 0.72 -1.11 9.80
CA PHE A 294 0.87 -2.11 8.76
C PHE A 294 0.00 -3.36 9.01
N ALA A 295 -0.26 -4.10 7.95
CA ALA A 295 -1.15 -5.26 7.97
C ALA A 295 -0.40 -6.51 8.41
N ARG A 296 -0.44 -6.85 9.68
CA ARG A 296 -0.05 -8.15 10.27
C ARG A 296 -0.43 -8.17 11.74
N ASN A 297 -1.44 -8.93 12.13
CA ASN A 297 -1.90 -8.98 13.51
C ASN A 297 -0.79 -9.42 14.48
N GLY A 298 -0.67 -8.66 15.57
CA GLY A 298 0.21 -9.00 16.69
C GLY A 298 1.71 -8.86 16.44
N ARG A 299 2.13 -8.25 15.33
CA ARG A 299 3.56 -8.10 14.99
C ARG A 299 4.05 -6.66 14.94
N MET A 300 3.16 -5.68 15.01
CA MET A 300 3.54 -4.28 14.90
C MET A 300 4.22 -3.79 16.18
N THR A 301 5.46 -3.35 16.06
CA THR A 301 6.11 -2.52 17.07
C THR A 301 5.81 -1.07 16.73
N ILE A 302 4.89 -0.47 17.45
CA ILE A 302 4.30 0.82 17.07
C ILE A 302 5.33 1.95 16.94
N ASP A 303 6.37 1.95 17.76
CA ASP A 303 7.43 2.95 17.69
C ASP A 303 8.31 2.82 16.42
N TRP A 304 8.33 1.67 15.77
CA TRP A 304 9.16 1.44 14.58
C TRP A 304 8.64 2.16 13.34
N VAL A 305 7.35 2.39 13.28
CA VAL A 305 6.64 2.93 12.12
C VAL A 305 6.47 4.44 12.15
N ARG A 306 7.07 5.13 13.14
CA ARG A 306 6.98 6.58 13.31
C ARG A 306 7.72 7.31 12.19
N PRO A 307 7.07 8.23 11.46
CA PRO A 307 7.74 8.98 10.40
C PRO A 307 8.91 9.85 10.90
N GLY A 308 8.87 10.33 12.15
CA GLY A 308 9.94 11.12 12.76
C GLY A 308 11.29 10.41 12.88
N LEU A 309 11.29 9.08 12.87
CA LEU A 309 12.53 8.29 12.89
C LEU A 309 13.39 8.47 11.62
N MET A 310 12.79 8.91 10.50
CA MET A 310 13.48 9.16 9.24
C MET A 310 14.12 10.54 9.13
N THR A 311 13.94 11.43 10.09
CA THR A 311 14.33 12.85 9.95
C THR A 311 15.82 13.06 9.62
N LYS A 312 16.71 12.17 10.07
CA LYS A 312 18.13 12.18 9.68
C LYS A 312 18.31 11.92 8.17
N LEU A 313 17.57 10.95 7.61
CA LEU A 313 17.61 10.64 6.18
C LEU A 313 17.03 11.80 5.36
N LEU A 314 15.91 12.36 5.78
CA LEU A 314 15.27 13.50 5.11
C LEU A 314 16.21 14.71 5.05
N ALA A 315 16.92 14.99 6.14
CA ALA A 315 17.89 16.09 6.22
C ALA A 315 19.16 15.81 5.40
N ARG A 316 19.58 14.55 5.29
CA ARG A 316 20.77 14.14 4.55
C ARG A 316 20.62 14.27 3.04
N TYR A 317 19.39 14.08 2.52
CA TYR A 317 19.09 14.09 1.10
C TYR A 317 18.01 15.14 0.74
N PRO A 318 18.32 16.44 0.82
CA PRO A 318 17.34 17.50 0.55
C PRO A 318 16.85 17.54 -0.91
N GLU A 319 17.59 16.94 -1.85
CA GLU A 319 17.24 16.84 -3.27
C GLU A 319 16.26 15.69 -3.56
N ALA A 320 16.15 14.69 -2.66
CA ALA A 320 15.22 13.60 -2.81
C ALA A 320 13.77 14.07 -2.58
N ARG A 321 12.81 13.45 -3.25
CA ARG A 321 11.39 13.71 -3.05
C ARG A 321 10.78 12.54 -2.28
N PHE A 322 10.60 12.68 -0.98
CA PHE A 322 10.03 11.65 -0.14
C PHE A 322 8.51 11.76 -0.06
N ILE A 323 7.82 10.63 -0.23
CA ILE A 323 6.39 10.51 -0.02
C ILE A 323 6.18 9.59 1.18
N LEU A 324 5.73 10.18 2.30
CA LEU A 324 5.44 9.44 3.53
C LEU A 324 3.98 9.00 3.51
N MET A 325 3.76 7.68 3.54
CA MET A 325 2.48 7.08 3.20
C MET A 325 1.56 6.90 4.41
N HIS A 326 0.26 6.68 4.12
CA HIS A 326 -0.77 6.25 5.09
C HIS A 326 -1.00 7.25 6.22
N ILE A 327 -0.82 8.57 5.94
CA ILE A 327 -0.86 9.65 6.96
C ILE A 327 0.02 9.39 8.20
N GLY A 328 0.94 8.41 8.13
CA GLY A 328 1.74 7.97 9.28
C GLY A 328 0.89 7.45 10.45
N TYR A 329 -0.32 6.96 10.22
CA TYR A 329 -1.27 6.57 11.27
C TYR A 329 -0.65 5.63 12.31
N PRO A 330 -0.70 5.91 13.63
CA PRO A 330 -1.47 6.97 14.28
C PRO A 330 -0.71 8.30 14.49
N TYR A 331 0.45 8.52 13.88
CA TYR A 331 1.35 9.67 14.10
C TYR A 331 1.08 10.86 13.15
N GLY A 332 -0.18 11.11 12.81
CA GLY A 332 -0.56 12.16 11.84
C GLY A 332 -0.05 13.55 12.20
N GLU A 333 -0.09 13.97 13.47
CA GLU A 333 0.43 15.26 13.93
C GLU A 333 1.94 15.42 13.69
N GLU A 334 2.69 14.35 13.93
CA GLU A 334 4.12 14.31 13.67
C GLU A 334 4.39 14.44 12.16
N LEU A 335 3.61 13.75 11.34
CA LEU A 335 3.76 13.80 9.90
C LEU A 335 3.41 15.19 9.33
N VAL A 336 2.37 15.87 9.83
CA VAL A 336 2.07 17.27 9.47
C VAL A 336 3.27 18.18 9.78
N SER A 337 3.88 18.01 10.96
CA SER A 337 5.05 18.79 11.38
C SER A 337 6.25 18.55 10.47
N ILE A 338 6.52 17.30 10.10
CA ILE A 338 7.60 16.92 9.18
C ILE A 338 7.36 17.54 7.79
N ALA A 339 6.16 17.38 7.23
CA ALA A 339 5.85 17.93 5.91
C ALA A 339 5.92 19.45 5.86
N LYS A 340 5.59 20.14 6.97
CA LYS A 340 5.77 21.57 7.12
C LYS A 340 7.24 21.99 7.17
N HIS A 341 8.07 21.21 7.84
CA HIS A 341 9.47 21.55 8.10
C HIS A 341 10.40 21.18 6.95
N TYR A 342 10.21 20.02 6.33
CA TYR A 342 11.07 19.49 5.28
C TYR A 342 10.52 19.81 3.89
N ALA A 343 11.27 20.60 3.09
CA ALA A 343 10.88 20.99 1.74
C ALA A 343 10.72 19.79 0.78
N ASN A 344 11.43 18.72 1.05
CA ASN A 344 11.52 17.49 0.25
C ASN A 344 10.56 16.37 0.70
N VAL A 345 9.54 16.69 1.53
CA VAL A 345 8.58 15.71 2.02
C VAL A 345 7.17 16.02 1.53
N TRP A 346 6.49 15.02 1.02
CA TRP A 346 5.07 14.98 0.69
C TRP A 346 4.38 13.90 1.51
N VAL A 347 3.07 14.00 1.65
CA VAL A 347 2.25 13.04 2.39
C VAL A 347 1.21 12.41 1.48
N ASP A 348 0.93 11.15 1.75
CA ASP A 348 -0.01 10.34 1.00
C ASP A 348 -1.12 9.80 1.91
N LEU A 349 -2.34 9.71 1.38
CA LEU A 349 -3.52 9.28 2.10
C LEU A 349 -3.99 7.88 1.73
N CYS A 350 -3.28 7.20 0.83
CA CYS A 350 -3.64 5.84 0.42
C CYS A 350 -3.82 4.94 1.65
N TRP A 351 -4.73 3.99 1.57
CA TRP A 351 -5.09 3.05 2.62
C TRP A 351 -5.60 3.67 3.94
N ALA A 352 -5.16 4.86 4.33
CA ALA A 352 -5.56 5.51 5.58
C ALA A 352 -7.10 5.62 5.73
N TRP A 353 -7.80 5.88 4.63
CA TRP A 353 -9.26 5.96 4.60
C TRP A 353 -9.95 4.64 4.94
N SER A 354 -9.33 3.50 4.61
CA SER A 354 -9.84 2.18 4.96
C SER A 354 -9.46 1.75 6.37
N ILE A 355 -8.40 2.35 6.95
CA ILE A 355 -8.01 2.11 8.34
C ILE A 355 -8.94 2.88 9.28
N ASP A 356 -9.01 4.21 9.07
CA ASP A 356 -9.78 5.14 9.90
C ASP A 356 -10.20 6.38 9.08
N PRO A 357 -11.41 6.38 8.52
CA PRO A 357 -11.90 7.49 7.70
C PRO A 357 -12.03 8.81 8.49
N TYR A 358 -12.31 8.75 9.79
CA TYR A 358 -12.43 9.94 10.63
C TYR A 358 -11.07 10.60 10.88
N SER A 359 -10.08 9.81 11.26
CA SER A 359 -8.70 10.30 11.41
C SER A 359 -8.14 10.83 10.09
N SER A 360 -8.47 10.20 8.97
CA SER A 360 -8.04 10.64 7.64
C SER A 360 -8.66 11.99 7.26
N SER A 361 -9.94 12.17 7.52
CA SER A 361 -10.64 13.45 7.31
C SER A 361 -10.08 14.57 8.20
N ASP A 362 -9.85 14.27 9.48
CA ASP A 362 -9.28 15.24 10.43
C ASP A 362 -7.83 15.60 10.05
N PHE A 363 -7.04 14.61 9.61
CA PHE A 363 -5.69 14.84 9.11
C PHE A 363 -5.68 15.80 7.93
N VAL A 364 -6.53 15.60 6.92
CA VAL A 364 -6.63 16.52 5.76
C VAL A 364 -6.97 17.93 6.23
N ARG A 365 -7.99 18.08 7.09
CA ARG A 365 -8.40 19.37 7.62
C ARG A 365 -7.25 20.08 8.34
N ARG A 366 -6.51 19.40 9.19
CA ARG A 366 -5.36 19.96 9.91
C ARG A 366 -4.22 20.29 8.98
N PHE A 367 -3.93 19.37 8.03
CA PHE A 367 -2.83 19.56 7.09
C PHE A 367 -2.98 20.84 6.27
N ILE A 368 -4.16 21.08 5.68
CA ILE A 368 -4.39 22.27 4.83
C ILE A 368 -4.29 23.60 5.60
N HIS A 369 -4.43 23.56 6.94
CA HIS A 369 -4.24 24.73 7.80
C HIS A 369 -2.80 24.88 8.32
N ALA A 370 -2.04 23.80 8.36
CA ALA A 370 -0.72 23.77 9.01
C ALA A 370 0.45 23.73 8.01
N ALA A 371 0.30 23.07 6.87
CA ALA A 371 1.35 22.83 5.87
C ALA A 371 0.90 23.27 4.46
N PRO A 372 1.83 23.43 3.50
CA PRO A 372 1.48 23.81 2.13
C PRO A 372 0.59 22.77 1.45
N VAL A 373 -0.52 23.21 0.85
CA VAL A 373 -1.53 22.32 0.24
C VAL A 373 -1.01 21.49 -0.94
N ASN A 374 0.07 21.90 -1.58
CA ASN A 374 0.71 21.15 -2.67
C ASN A 374 1.57 19.98 -2.20
N LYS A 375 1.59 19.71 -0.89
CA LYS A 375 2.35 18.61 -0.28
C LYS A 375 1.49 17.46 0.22
N ILE A 376 0.20 17.50 -0.05
CA ILE A 376 -0.74 16.43 0.33
C ILE A 376 -1.40 15.86 -0.92
N GLY A 377 -1.52 14.55 -1.01
CA GLY A 377 -2.31 13.83 -2.01
C GLY A 377 -1.75 13.84 -3.43
N ARG A 378 -0.56 14.42 -3.67
CA ARG A 378 0.12 14.37 -4.96
C ARG A 378 1.63 14.43 -4.79
N ALA A 379 2.31 13.41 -5.31
CA ALA A 379 3.73 13.47 -5.59
C ALA A 379 3.99 13.96 -7.03
N HIS A 380 3.19 14.88 -7.51
CA HIS A 380 3.41 15.43 -8.83
C HIS A 380 4.49 16.52 -8.83
N VAL A 381 5.33 16.36 -9.76
CA VAL A 381 6.19 17.40 -10.32
C VAL A 381 5.41 18.17 -11.36
#